data_b426ee8c6a1a83a6ed55aaae7687f430
#
_entry.id   b426ee8c6a1a83a6ed55aaae7687f430
#
_cell.length_a   1.000
_cell.length_b   1.000
_cell.length_c   1.000
_cell.angle_alpha   90.00
_cell.angle_beta   90.00
_cell.angle_gamma   90.00
#
_symmetry.space_group_name_H-M   'P 1'
#
loop_
_entity.id
_entity.type
_entity.pdbx_description
1 polymer ?
#
loop_
_entity_poly.entity_id
_entity_poly.type
_entity_poly.pdbx_seq_one_letter_code
_entity_poly.pdbx_strand_id
1 'polypeptide(L)'
;MRAEHEIGRVERTSVARNPWSPAQYVAGFVGLFLTVIGGVALARLLPVESLTDETTTVIGMGFTVVMASITLLIGLVFLAGAGRPLDARAGIISLGVGMLAFGIVVFVEPNALGGALGVNETSGVVYAIVGLVAAIAGIASPTMVSRRATEERMVEEDAVTHIT
;
A
#
# COMPACT_ATOMS: atom_id res chain seq x y z
N MET A 1 24.10 55.80 19.23
CA MET A 1 24.03 54.35 19.50
C MET A 1 22.58 53.97 19.51
N ARG A 2 22.07 53.48 18.40
CA ARG A 2 20.73 52.89 18.28
C ARG A 2 20.95 51.40 18.01
N ALA A 3 20.63 50.58 19.00
CA ALA A 3 20.53 49.14 18.82
C ALA A 3 19.19 48.89 18.14
N GLU A 4 19.22 48.56 16.89
CA GLU A 4 18.04 48.05 16.18
C GLU A 4 17.83 46.60 16.60
N HIS A 5 16.74 46.41 17.32
CA HIS A 5 16.19 45.09 17.58
C HIS A 5 15.64 44.54 16.24
N GLU A 6 16.41 43.73 15.56
CA GLU A 6 15.88 42.83 14.55
C GLU A 6 15.05 41.76 15.26
N ILE A 7 13.77 42.04 15.36
CA ILE A 7 12.79 41.02 15.76
C ILE A 7 12.76 39.97 14.67
N GLY A 8 13.38 38.83 14.95
CA GLY A 8 13.39 37.68 14.05
C GLY A 8 11.97 37.35 13.61
N ARG A 9 11.72 37.56 12.34
CA ARG A 9 10.48 37.14 11.67
C ARG A 9 10.41 35.64 11.77
N VAL A 10 9.64 35.12 12.74
CA VAL A 10 9.27 33.72 12.80
C VAL A 10 8.47 33.45 11.53
N GLU A 11 9.16 32.99 10.51
CA GLU A 11 8.53 32.45 9.31
C GLU A 11 7.68 31.27 9.75
N ARG A 12 6.37 31.50 9.88
CA ARG A 12 5.41 30.41 9.98
C ARG A 12 5.55 29.60 8.70
N THR A 13 6.35 28.55 8.76
CA THR A 13 6.33 27.50 7.75
C THR A 13 4.91 26.96 7.75
N SER A 14 4.10 27.45 6.81
CA SER A 14 2.84 26.84 6.49
C SER A 14 3.18 25.42 6.08
N VAL A 15 2.85 24.46 6.94
CA VAL A 15 2.88 23.03 6.59
C VAL A 15 1.88 22.88 5.47
N ALA A 16 2.34 23.05 4.24
CA ALA A 16 1.56 22.73 3.07
C ALA A 16 1.16 21.27 3.25
N ARG A 17 -0.12 21.01 3.54
CA ARG A 17 -0.69 19.67 3.53
C ARG A 17 -0.41 19.14 2.15
N ASN A 18 0.58 18.26 2.08
CA ASN A 18 0.96 17.62 0.83
C ASN A 18 -0.26 16.86 0.31
N PRO A 19 -0.76 17.18 -0.89
CA PRO A 19 -1.87 16.43 -1.46
C PRO A 19 -1.45 14.97 -1.53
N TRP A 20 -2.41 14.06 -1.31
CA TRP A 20 -2.18 12.62 -1.40
C TRP A 20 -1.46 12.29 -2.71
N SER A 21 -0.42 11.47 -2.62
CA SER A 21 0.27 11.01 -3.82
C SER A 21 -0.62 10.04 -4.62
N PRO A 22 -0.45 9.94 -5.95
CA PRO A 22 -1.18 8.98 -6.77
C PRO A 22 -1.13 7.54 -6.21
N ALA A 23 0.00 7.13 -5.63
CA ALA A 23 0.13 5.83 -4.97
C ALA A 23 -0.78 5.67 -3.76
N GLN A 24 -0.96 6.73 -2.96
CA GLN A 24 -1.86 6.69 -1.81
C GLN A 24 -3.32 6.53 -2.23
N TYR A 25 -3.76 7.22 -3.30
CA TYR A 25 -5.10 7.02 -3.85
C TYR A 25 -5.30 5.58 -4.35
N VAL A 26 -4.33 5.06 -5.11
CA VAL A 26 -4.39 3.69 -5.63
C VAL A 26 -4.36 2.68 -4.47
N ALA A 27 -3.48 2.85 -3.49
CA ALA A 27 -3.43 1.99 -2.32
C ALA A 27 -4.74 2.03 -1.52
N GLY A 28 -5.32 3.21 -1.34
CA GLY A 28 -6.62 3.38 -0.66
C GLY A 28 -7.74 2.67 -1.40
N PHE A 29 -7.83 2.85 -2.73
CA PHE A 29 -8.85 2.21 -3.54
C PHE A 29 -8.69 0.68 -3.58
N VAL A 30 -7.48 0.19 -3.86
CA VAL A 30 -7.16 -1.24 -3.87
C VAL A 30 -7.41 -1.85 -2.49
N GLY A 31 -6.96 -1.19 -1.44
CA GLY A 31 -7.16 -1.64 -0.07
C GLY A 31 -8.64 -1.74 0.30
N LEU A 32 -9.44 -0.74 -0.05
CA LEU A 32 -10.89 -0.76 0.18
C LEU A 32 -11.57 -1.90 -0.60
N PHE A 33 -11.23 -2.05 -1.87
CA PHE A 33 -11.75 -3.11 -2.74
C PHE A 33 -11.48 -4.50 -2.16
N LEU A 34 -10.24 -4.80 -1.81
CA LEU A 34 -9.85 -6.09 -1.23
C LEU A 34 -10.47 -6.32 0.15
N THR A 35 -10.54 -5.29 0.98
CA THR A 35 -11.18 -5.36 2.31
C THR A 35 -12.66 -5.69 2.19
N VAL A 36 -13.37 -5.04 1.28
CA VAL A 36 -14.81 -5.29 1.07
C VAL A 36 -15.03 -6.70 0.52
N ILE A 37 -14.30 -7.11 -0.51
CA ILE A 37 -14.45 -8.45 -1.10
C ILE A 37 -14.09 -9.54 -0.10
N GLY A 38 -12.94 -9.43 0.58
CA GLY A 38 -12.51 -10.39 1.59
C GLY A 38 -13.49 -10.45 2.77
N GLY A 39 -13.99 -9.30 3.23
CA GLY A 39 -14.99 -9.23 4.30
C GLY A 39 -16.34 -9.83 3.92
N VAL A 40 -16.84 -9.57 2.70
CA VAL A 40 -18.08 -10.18 2.19
C VAL A 40 -17.91 -11.68 2.00
N ALA A 41 -16.78 -12.14 1.48
CA ALA A 41 -16.49 -13.56 1.33
C ALA A 41 -16.48 -14.26 2.68
N LEU A 42 -15.78 -13.68 3.67
CA LEU A 42 -15.72 -14.22 5.02
C LEU A 42 -17.11 -14.25 5.69
N ALA A 43 -17.90 -13.18 5.54
CA ALA A 43 -19.26 -13.13 6.10
C ALA A 43 -20.20 -14.19 5.50
N ARG A 44 -19.99 -14.57 4.23
CA ARG A 44 -20.76 -15.63 3.57
C ARG A 44 -20.36 -17.05 3.99
N LEU A 45 -19.15 -17.20 4.50
CA LEU A 45 -18.61 -18.47 4.97
C LEU A 45 -18.85 -18.70 6.47
N LEU A 46 -19.54 -17.79 7.15
CA LEU A 46 -19.91 -17.95 8.56
C LEU A 46 -21.31 -18.60 8.69
N PRO A 47 -21.52 -19.53 9.66
CA PRO A 47 -20.54 -20.07 10.62
C PRO A 47 -19.52 -20.99 9.93
N VAL A 48 -18.26 -20.95 10.41
CA VAL A 48 -17.14 -21.72 9.82
C VAL A 48 -17.24 -23.19 10.30
N GLU A 49 -17.53 -24.10 9.40
CA GLU A 49 -17.47 -25.56 9.67
C GLU A 49 -16.13 -26.14 9.20
N SER A 50 -15.57 -25.60 8.09
CA SER A 50 -14.25 -25.99 7.56
C SER A 50 -13.50 -24.77 7.06
N LEU A 51 -12.17 -24.75 7.19
CA LEU A 51 -11.31 -23.66 6.72
C LEU A 51 -11.03 -23.71 5.22
N THR A 52 -11.07 -24.89 4.62
CA THR A 52 -10.60 -25.14 3.25
C THR A 52 -11.64 -25.80 2.35
N ASP A 53 -12.61 -26.54 2.92
CA ASP A 53 -13.56 -27.33 2.14
C ASP A 53 -14.79 -26.52 1.70
N GLU A 54 -15.15 -25.51 2.50
CA GLU A 54 -16.22 -24.60 2.13
C GLU A 54 -15.71 -23.50 1.21
N THR A 55 -16.39 -23.35 0.07
CA THR A 55 -16.07 -22.32 -0.92
C THR A 55 -17.26 -21.41 -1.17
N THR A 56 -16.99 -20.13 -1.35
CA THR A 56 -17.97 -19.15 -1.82
C THR A 56 -17.43 -18.37 -2.99
N THR A 57 -18.32 -17.73 -3.74
CA THR A 57 -17.93 -16.83 -4.82
C THR A 57 -18.42 -15.41 -4.57
N VAL A 58 -17.52 -14.44 -4.78
CA VAL A 58 -17.84 -13.01 -4.72
C VAL A 58 -17.33 -12.37 -5.99
N ILE A 59 -18.22 -11.79 -6.78
CA ILE A 59 -17.92 -11.18 -8.10
C ILE A 59 -17.15 -12.15 -9.02
N GLY A 60 -17.53 -13.44 -8.99
CA GLY A 60 -16.88 -14.48 -9.81
C GLY A 60 -15.55 -14.99 -9.27
N MET A 61 -14.97 -14.39 -8.23
CA MET A 61 -13.77 -14.88 -7.54
C MET A 61 -14.15 -15.96 -6.54
N GLY A 62 -13.41 -17.07 -6.54
CA GLY A 62 -13.55 -18.14 -5.55
C GLY A 62 -12.80 -17.83 -4.26
N PHE A 63 -13.38 -18.21 -3.12
CA PHE A 63 -12.79 -18.02 -1.79
C PHE A 63 -13.07 -19.22 -0.88
N THR A 64 -12.05 -19.65 -0.14
CA THR A 64 -12.21 -20.36 1.13
C THR A 64 -12.09 -19.37 2.29
N VAL A 65 -12.34 -19.81 3.52
CA VAL A 65 -12.14 -19.00 4.72
C VAL A 65 -10.70 -18.49 4.82
N VAL A 66 -9.72 -19.33 4.49
CA VAL A 66 -8.29 -18.95 4.48
C VAL A 66 -8.03 -17.83 3.48
N MET A 67 -8.49 -17.99 2.24
CA MET A 67 -8.24 -16.99 1.19
C MET A 67 -8.99 -15.69 1.44
N ALA A 68 -10.22 -15.75 1.94
CA ALA A 68 -10.99 -14.57 2.33
C ALA A 68 -10.27 -13.77 3.43
N SER A 69 -9.72 -14.47 4.43
CA SER A 69 -8.95 -13.85 5.52
C SER A 69 -7.66 -13.20 5.03
N ILE A 70 -6.91 -13.88 4.16
CA ILE A 70 -5.69 -13.34 3.55
C ILE A 70 -6.02 -12.09 2.73
N THR A 71 -7.07 -12.15 1.90
CA THR A 71 -7.49 -11.01 1.06
C THR A 71 -7.90 -9.82 1.92
N LEU A 72 -8.65 -10.05 2.99
CA LEU A 72 -9.04 -9.02 3.97
C LEU A 72 -7.80 -8.38 4.61
N LEU A 73 -6.85 -9.18 5.08
CA LEU A 73 -5.62 -8.68 5.70
C LEU A 73 -4.77 -7.85 4.72
N ILE A 74 -4.59 -8.33 3.49
CA ILE A 74 -3.89 -7.58 2.44
C ILE A 74 -4.58 -6.25 2.18
N GLY A 75 -5.92 -6.24 2.09
CA GLY A 75 -6.70 -5.02 1.93
C GLY A 75 -6.46 -4.02 3.06
N LEU A 76 -6.46 -4.48 4.30
CA LEU A 76 -6.19 -3.64 5.48
C LEU A 76 -4.75 -3.09 5.48
N VAL A 77 -3.77 -3.88 5.04
CA VAL A 77 -2.37 -3.42 4.90
C VAL A 77 -2.26 -2.32 3.85
N PHE A 78 -2.94 -2.45 2.70
CA PHE A 78 -2.99 -1.39 1.69
C PHE A 78 -3.65 -0.12 2.23
N LEU A 79 -4.75 -0.23 2.99
CA LEU A 79 -5.42 0.91 3.62
C LEU A 79 -4.50 1.60 4.65
N ALA A 80 -3.82 0.83 5.48
CA ALA A 80 -2.85 1.36 6.44
C ALA A 80 -1.68 2.08 5.73
N GLY A 81 -1.20 1.50 4.62
CA GLY A 81 -0.15 2.09 3.78
C GLY A 81 -0.59 3.40 3.12
N ALA A 82 -1.85 3.53 2.71
CA ALA A 82 -2.39 4.75 2.13
C ALA A 82 -2.29 5.96 3.08
N GLY A 83 -2.35 5.73 4.40
CA GLY A 83 -2.23 6.77 5.42
C GLY A 83 -0.79 7.19 5.76
N ARG A 84 0.25 6.48 5.28
CA ARG A 84 1.66 6.71 5.65
C ARG A 84 2.53 7.02 4.43
N PRO A 85 2.86 8.30 4.16
CA PRO A 85 3.50 8.68 2.89
C PRO A 85 4.95 8.22 2.72
N LEU A 86 5.73 8.04 3.80
CA LEU A 86 7.18 7.84 3.71
C LEU A 86 7.60 6.37 3.49
N ASP A 87 6.88 5.42 4.10
CA ASP A 87 7.23 3.99 4.02
C ASP A 87 6.33 3.19 3.06
N ALA A 88 5.24 3.81 2.62
CA ALA A 88 4.22 3.15 1.81
C ALA A 88 4.71 2.67 0.44
N ARG A 89 5.65 3.38 -0.18
CA ARG A 89 6.07 3.10 -1.56
C ARG A 89 6.67 1.71 -1.72
N ALA A 90 7.68 1.38 -0.91
CA ALA A 90 8.33 0.08 -0.99
C ALA A 90 7.35 -1.05 -0.66
N GLY A 91 6.50 -0.85 0.36
CA GLY A 91 5.45 -1.78 0.73
C GLY A 91 4.41 -2.00 -0.36
N ILE A 92 3.93 -0.93 -1.02
CA ILE A 92 2.96 -1.01 -2.11
C ILE A 92 3.56 -1.73 -3.33
N ILE A 93 4.83 -1.44 -3.68
CA ILE A 93 5.52 -2.13 -4.78
C ILE A 93 5.67 -3.62 -4.46
N SER A 94 6.17 -3.95 -3.26
CA SER A 94 6.39 -5.35 -2.87
C SER A 94 5.09 -6.16 -2.83
N LEU A 95 4.03 -5.60 -2.23
CA LEU A 95 2.71 -6.23 -2.22
C LEU A 95 2.12 -6.33 -3.63
N GLY A 96 2.25 -5.29 -4.44
CA GLY A 96 1.78 -5.28 -5.83
C GLY A 96 2.46 -6.36 -6.67
N VAL A 97 3.79 -6.46 -6.59
CA VAL A 97 4.55 -7.51 -7.29
C VAL A 97 4.19 -8.90 -6.76
N GLY A 98 4.05 -9.05 -5.45
CA GLY A 98 3.62 -10.32 -4.84
C GLY A 98 2.24 -10.76 -5.31
N MET A 99 1.27 -9.84 -5.34
CA MET A 99 -0.08 -10.10 -5.84
C MET A 99 -0.10 -10.41 -7.35
N LEU A 100 0.72 -9.71 -8.14
CA LEU A 100 0.87 -9.98 -9.58
C LEU A 100 1.40 -11.41 -9.80
N ALA A 101 2.48 -11.77 -9.11
CA ALA A 101 3.06 -13.12 -9.20
C ALA A 101 2.05 -14.19 -8.76
N PHE A 102 1.39 -13.99 -7.64
CA PHE A 102 0.34 -14.89 -7.14
C PHE A 102 -0.82 -15.01 -8.14
N GLY A 103 -1.30 -13.88 -8.68
CA GLY A 103 -2.38 -13.87 -9.67
C GLY A 103 -2.03 -14.64 -10.94
N ILE A 104 -0.78 -14.51 -11.42
CA ILE A 104 -0.30 -15.29 -12.59
C ILE A 104 -0.28 -16.80 -12.27
N VAL A 105 0.24 -17.18 -11.11
CA VAL A 105 0.27 -18.61 -10.71
C VAL A 105 -1.14 -19.18 -10.64
N VAL A 106 -2.08 -18.48 -10.00
CA VAL A 106 -3.49 -18.92 -9.89
C VAL A 106 -4.18 -18.96 -11.25
N PHE A 107 -3.85 -18.04 -12.15
CA PHE A 107 -4.43 -18.02 -13.49
C PHE A 107 -3.97 -19.23 -14.32
N VAL A 108 -2.68 -19.59 -14.24
CA VAL A 108 -2.09 -20.71 -15.00
C VAL A 108 -2.50 -22.06 -14.40
N GLU A 109 -2.49 -22.17 -13.08
CA GLU A 109 -2.77 -23.40 -12.36
C GLU A 109 -3.62 -23.09 -11.11
N PRO A 110 -4.96 -23.00 -11.24
CA PRO A 110 -5.86 -22.67 -10.11
C PRO A 110 -5.75 -23.68 -8.95
N ASN A 111 -5.34 -24.91 -9.23
CA ASN A 111 -5.19 -25.96 -8.24
C ASN A 111 -3.75 -26.12 -7.71
N ALA A 112 -2.83 -25.21 -8.04
CA ALA A 112 -1.42 -25.29 -7.65
C ALA A 112 -1.20 -25.54 -6.14
N LEU A 113 -2.14 -25.06 -5.29
CA LEU A 113 -2.12 -25.27 -3.84
C LEU A 113 -3.14 -26.32 -3.38
N GLY A 114 -3.43 -27.32 -4.22
CA GLY A 114 -4.32 -28.42 -3.87
C GLY A 114 -5.79 -28.01 -3.64
N GLY A 115 -6.21 -26.88 -4.18
CA GLY A 115 -7.57 -26.36 -3.99
C GLY A 115 -7.82 -25.72 -2.61
N ALA A 116 -6.87 -25.75 -1.68
CA ALA A 116 -7.03 -25.26 -0.32
C ALA A 116 -7.42 -23.76 -0.22
N LEU A 117 -7.10 -22.97 -1.25
CA LEU A 117 -7.45 -21.56 -1.30
C LEU A 117 -8.80 -21.28 -1.97
N GLY A 118 -9.39 -22.28 -2.65
CA GLY A 118 -10.66 -22.14 -3.37
C GLY A 118 -10.67 -21.08 -4.45
N VAL A 119 -9.48 -20.67 -4.92
CA VAL A 119 -9.30 -19.69 -5.98
C VAL A 119 -9.61 -20.29 -7.36
N ASN A 120 -10.03 -19.44 -8.29
CA ASN A 120 -10.30 -19.81 -9.67
C ASN A 120 -9.54 -18.89 -10.64
N GLU A 121 -9.63 -19.15 -11.94
CA GLU A 121 -8.98 -18.34 -12.97
C GLU A 121 -9.36 -16.84 -12.86
N THR A 122 -10.64 -16.55 -12.56
CA THR A 122 -11.11 -15.19 -12.36
C THR A 122 -10.40 -14.51 -11.19
N SER A 123 -10.18 -15.24 -10.09
CA SER A 123 -9.38 -14.75 -8.95
C SER A 123 -7.96 -14.42 -9.41
N GLY A 124 -7.34 -15.30 -10.20
CA GLY A 124 -6.00 -15.10 -10.76
C GLY A 124 -5.90 -13.80 -11.56
N VAL A 125 -6.84 -13.60 -12.50
CA VAL A 125 -6.90 -12.36 -13.32
C VAL A 125 -7.05 -11.12 -12.44
N VAL A 126 -7.97 -11.13 -11.50
CA VAL A 126 -8.22 -9.96 -10.63
C VAL A 126 -6.99 -9.63 -9.78
N TYR A 127 -6.36 -10.64 -9.14
CA TYR A 127 -5.14 -10.41 -8.34
C TYR A 127 -3.98 -9.93 -9.21
N ALA A 128 -3.82 -10.45 -10.44
CA ALA A 128 -2.79 -9.99 -11.36
C ALA A 128 -2.99 -8.52 -11.75
N ILE A 129 -4.22 -8.13 -12.13
CA ILE A 129 -4.54 -6.73 -12.50
C ILE A 129 -4.33 -5.79 -11.30
N VAL A 130 -4.86 -6.14 -10.14
CA VAL A 130 -4.74 -5.33 -8.92
C VAL A 130 -3.27 -5.19 -8.52
N GLY A 131 -2.51 -6.29 -8.57
CA GLY A 131 -1.08 -6.28 -8.28
C GLY A 131 -0.28 -5.41 -9.25
N LEU A 132 -0.58 -5.51 -10.56
CA LEU A 132 0.05 -4.69 -11.59
C LEU A 132 -0.23 -3.19 -11.38
N VAL A 133 -1.49 -2.83 -11.15
CA VAL A 133 -1.88 -1.43 -10.90
C VAL A 133 -1.19 -0.88 -9.65
N ALA A 134 -1.13 -1.66 -8.56
CA ALA A 134 -0.45 -1.27 -7.34
C ALA A 134 1.07 -1.09 -7.55
N ALA A 135 1.72 -2.02 -8.25
CA ALA A 135 3.14 -1.95 -8.56
C ALA A 135 3.48 -0.72 -9.41
N ILE A 136 2.72 -0.47 -10.50
CA ILE A 136 2.91 0.70 -11.37
C ILE A 136 2.70 2.00 -10.58
N ALA A 137 1.65 2.09 -9.78
CA ALA A 137 1.39 3.28 -8.96
C ALA A 137 2.51 3.54 -7.94
N GLY A 138 3.04 2.49 -7.33
CA GLY A 138 4.18 2.58 -6.43
C GLY A 138 5.45 3.07 -7.15
N ILE A 139 5.74 2.57 -8.35
CA ILE A 139 6.91 2.97 -9.16
C ILE A 139 6.74 4.42 -9.64
N ALA A 140 5.57 4.79 -10.15
CA ALA A 140 5.29 6.11 -10.69
C ALA A 140 5.22 7.23 -9.62
N SER A 141 5.13 6.88 -8.35
CA SER A 141 5.08 7.88 -7.27
C SER A 141 6.44 8.54 -7.08
N PRO A 142 6.48 9.89 -7.05
CA PRO A 142 7.73 10.62 -6.86
C PRO A 142 8.36 10.25 -5.51
N THR A 143 9.68 10.01 -5.52
CA THR A 143 10.45 9.88 -4.28
C THR A 143 10.49 11.26 -3.62
N MET A 144 9.82 11.41 -2.50
CA MET A 144 10.06 12.53 -1.59
C MET A 144 11.44 12.30 -0.96
N VAL A 145 12.50 12.66 -1.68
CA VAL A 145 13.84 12.74 -1.09
C VAL A 145 13.74 13.80 -0.01
N SER A 146 13.96 13.40 1.22
CA SER A 146 13.94 14.32 2.35
C SER A 146 14.98 15.42 2.11
N ARG A 147 14.55 16.60 1.72
CA ARG A 147 15.42 17.79 1.61
C ARG A 147 16.07 18.15 2.94
N ARG A 148 15.56 17.64 4.06
CA ARG A 148 16.13 17.89 5.40
C ARG A 148 17.60 17.48 5.53
N ALA A 149 18.01 16.36 4.94
CA ALA A 149 19.40 15.91 5.04
C ALA A 149 20.38 16.81 4.27
N THR A 150 19.92 17.55 3.27
CA THR A 150 20.77 18.47 2.50
C THR A 150 20.87 19.85 3.18
N GLU A 151 19.81 20.32 3.84
CA GLU A 151 19.84 21.58 4.57
C GLU A 151 20.68 21.47 5.85
N GLU A 152 20.61 20.36 6.58
CA GLU A 152 21.47 20.15 7.77
C GLU A 152 22.96 20.09 7.40
N ARG A 153 23.31 19.47 6.28
CA ARG A 153 24.70 19.46 5.81
C ARG A 153 25.22 20.84 5.39
N MET A 154 24.40 21.65 4.73
CA MET A 154 24.81 23.00 4.33
C MET A 154 25.00 23.94 5.53
N VAL A 155 24.16 23.83 6.53
CA VAL A 155 24.28 24.63 7.77
C VAL A 155 25.53 24.22 8.58
N GLU A 156 25.88 22.94 8.60
CA GLU A 156 27.07 22.44 9.28
C GLU A 156 28.36 22.84 8.57
N GLU A 157 28.36 22.86 7.23
CA GLU A 157 29.51 23.28 6.42
C GLU A 157 29.77 24.79 6.50
N ASP A 158 28.73 25.61 6.53
CA ASP A 158 28.82 27.06 6.74
C ASP A 158 29.33 27.39 8.15
N ALA A 159 28.91 26.64 9.17
CA ALA A 159 29.36 26.86 10.55
C ALA A 159 30.86 26.58 10.74
N VAL A 160 31.40 25.59 10.02
CA VAL A 160 32.83 25.23 10.10
C VAL A 160 33.71 26.24 9.38
N THR A 161 33.22 26.86 8.30
CA THR A 161 33.99 27.82 7.48
C THR A 161 34.17 29.20 8.17
N HIS A 162 33.29 29.53 9.13
CA HIS A 162 33.37 30.80 9.87
C HIS A 162 34.23 30.75 11.13
N ILE A 163 34.84 29.61 11.49
CA ILE A 163 35.67 29.42 12.70
C ILE A 163 37.17 29.41 12.36
N THR A 164 37.58 29.41 11.10
CA THR A 164 38.96 29.50 10.64
C THR A 164 39.27 30.88 10.11
#